data_b9c93b591ddc989d2f4d316c561cea00
#
_entry.id   b9c93b591ddc989d2f4d316c561cea00
#
_cell.length_a   1.000
_cell.length_b   1.000
_cell.length_c   1.000
_cell.angle_alpha   90.00
_cell.angle_beta   90.00
_cell.angle_gamma   90.00
#
_symmetry.space_group_name_H-M   'P 1'
#
loop_
_entity.id
_entity.type
_entity.pdbx_description
1 polymer ?
#
loop_
_entity_poly.entity_id
_entity_poly.type
_entity_poly.pdbx_seq_one_letter_code
_entity_poly.pdbx_strand_id
1 'polypeptide(L)'
;MDVSGKHGAPAGFSPALLERIAQAMLHAFDAAHGGFGTGQKFPHPEALDFALLWAEKTGNPAFREVVQRSLTAMAEGALLDPVEGGFFRYCATRDWRQPWTEKLLETQAGLLRNYLEAWQLFGRDELRKVAQKTLSYVEHALRDPATGAWFAGQEGDDGYYALPERQRADRKPPRVDPLIATRPLAATISAFFKAGAVLGDDGATQRALQATDFLVERLISRGKGAYHSCTADGNRQILGLVADQVFAARALLHAVQFAGCNRHLAVVEDLIGVLRAKESAQHGGFSDVRDDAPHFAQSRRRHEALLENGLLAEALLRASWLLARPEWRSLAERTLCAFAADYPLYGYHTAEYGRAVELFFHPPQCLFVVGAEGDARRDELLAVARRTYAPSKLVLALDPAREEELLARHGFAAAERPFACVRVGGSEVATVDDPGRLPAVMAAADAARSGFTA
;
A
#
# COMPACT_ATOMS: atom_id res chain seq x y z
N MET A 1 -29.97 6.89 25.58
CA MET A 1 -30.26 5.48 25.28
C MET A 1 -28.91 4.87 24.86
N ASP A 2 -28.40 4.04 25.72
CA ASP A 2 -27.08 3.39 25.61
C ASP A 2 -27.21 2.26 24.60
N VAL A 3 -26.51 2.37 23.44
CA VAL A 3 -26.43 1.33 22.39
C VAL A 3 -25.01 0.77 22.38
N SER A 4 -24.55 0.34 23.56
CA SER A 4 -23.35 -0.50 23.66
C SER A 4 -23.73 -1.98 23.44
N GLY A 5 -24.07 -2.33 22.21
CA GLY A 5 -24.13 -3.73 21.79
C GLY A 5 -22.72 -4.30 21.80
N LYS A 6 -22.31 -4.90 22.91
CA LYS A 6 -21.13 -5.78 22.98
C LYS A 6 -21.41 -7.03 22.15
N HIS A 7 -21.18 -6.97 20.85
CA HIS A 7 -20.88 -8.16 20.08
C HIS A 7 -19.46 -8.55 20.47
N GLY A 8 -19.30 -9.55 21.33
CA GLY A 8 -17.99 -10.12 21.65
C GLY A 8 -17.31 -10.52 20.34
N ALA A 9 -16.04 -10.17 20.17
CA ALA A 9 -15.26 -10.59 19.02
C ALA A 9 -15.39 -12.12 18.86
N PRO A 10 -15.56 -12.64 17.64
CA PRO A 10 -15.68 -14.07 17.44
C PRO A 10 -14.46 -14.78 18.01
N ALA A 11 -14.68 -15.97 18.55
CA ALA A 11 -13.61 -16.78 19.12
C ALA A 11 -12.49 -16.94 18.09
N GLY A 12 -11.29 -16.40 18.40
CA GLY A 12 -10.14 -16.46 17.51
C GLY A 12 -9.63 -15.13 16.96
N PHE A 13 -10.39 -14.02 16.98
CA PHE A 13 -9.89 -12.70 16.59
C PHE A 13 -9.15 -12.05 17.76
N SER A 14 -7.84 -12.14 17.73
CA SER A 14 -6.95 -11.63 18.78
C SER A 14 -5.57 -11.32 18.24
N PRO A 15 -4.69 -10.59 18.95
CA PRO A 15 -3.29 -10.34 18.54
C PRO A 15 -2.50 -11.62 18.25
N ALA A 16 -2.85 -12.76 18.86
CA ALA A 16 -2.23 -14.05 18.59
C ALA A 16 -2.36 -14.54 17.13
N LEU A 17 -3.27 -13.94 16.35
CA LEU A 17 -3.36 -14.16 14.90
C LEU A 17 -2.05 -13.80 14.20
N LEU A 18 -1.39 -12.72 14.62
CA LEU A 18 -0.17 -12.22 13.99
C LEU A 18 0.97 -13.23 14.08
N GLU A 19 1.16 -13.86 15.25
CA GLU A 19 2.18 -14.89 15.42
C GLU A 19 1.91 -16.12 14.55
N ARG A 20 0.64 -16.52 14.41
CA ARG A 20 0.27 -17.65 13.54
C ARG A 20 0.50 -17.34 12.07
N ILE A 21 0.18 -16.12 11.61
CA ILE A 21 0.49 -15.65 10.25
C ILE A 21 2.01 -15.64 10.03
N ALA A 22 2.76 -15.09 10.98
CA ALA A 22 4.21 -15.06 10.93
C ALA A 22 4.81 -16.47 10.81
N GLN A 23 4.34 -17.42 11.61
CA GLN A 23 4.78 -18.82 11.54
C GLN A 23 4.44 -19.47 10.19
N ALA A 24 3.24 -19.24 9.63
CA ALA A 24 2.85 -19.74 8.32
C ALA A 24 3.76 -19.20 7.21
N MET A 25 4.14 -17.93 7.30
CA MET A 25 5.08 -17.31 6.36
C MET A 25 6.49 -17.90 6.45
N LEU A 26 7.02 -18.09 7.66
CA LEU A 26 8.33 -18.73 7.86
C LEU A 26 8.33 -20.19 7.37
N HIS A 27 7.23 -20.90 7.55
CA HIS A 27 7.09 -22.26 7.02
C HIS A 27 7.11 -22.32 5.48
N ALA A 28 6.53 -21.31 4.82
CA ALA A 28 6.49 -21.21 3.35
C ALA A 28 7.77 -20.62 2.75
N PHE A 29 8.62 -19.99 3.55
CA PHE A 29 9.85 -19.34 3.09
C PHE A 29 10.88 -20.36 2.59
N ASP A 30 11.45 -20.11 1.41
CA ASP A 30 12.54 -20.91 0.85
C ASP A 30 13.89 -20.38 1.33
N ALA A 31 14.40 -20.95 2.41
CA ALA A 31 15.68 -20.54 2.97
C ALA A 31 16.88 -20.80 2.04
N ALA A 32 16.77 -21.69 1.05
CA ALA A 32 17.86 -21.96 0.11
C ALA A 32 17.93 -20.90 -1.01
N HIS A 33 16.77 -20.52 -1.58
CA HIS A 33 16.72 -19.68 -2.79
C HIS A 33 15.99 -18.33 -2.57
N GLY A 34 15.45 -18.06 -1.39
CA GLY A 34 14.61 -16.89 -1.12
C GLY A 34 13.23 -17.01 -1.76
N GLY A 35 12.34 -16.09 -1.40
CA GLY A 35 10.95 -16.11 -1.81
C GLY A 35 10.14 -17.21 -1.12
N PHE A 36 8.94 -17.47 -1.61
CA PHE A 36 7.99 -18.40 -0.99
C PHE A 36 7.74 -19.62 -1.90
N GLY A 37 7.52 -20.77 -1.27
CA GLY A 37 7.31 -22.03 -1.97
C GLY A 37 8.58 -22.62 -2.62
N THR A 38 8.49 -23.88 -3.07
CA THR A 38 9.61 -24.69 -3.59
C THR A 38 9.52 -24.98 -5.09
N GLY A 39 8.50 -24.45 -5.77
CA GLY A 39 8.30 -24.58 -7.22
C GLY A 39 8.69 -23.33 -7.98
N GLN A 40 7.81 -22.89 -8.88
CA GLN A 40 7.92 -21.62 -9.58
C GLN A 40 8.01 -20.46 -8.57
N LYS A 41 8.76 -19.44 -8.91
CA LYS A 41 8.99 -18.28 -8.05
C LYS A 41 8.26 -17.03 -8.53
N PHE A 42 7.27 -16.63 -7.75
CA PHE A 42 6.58 -15.35 -7.89
C PHE A 42 7.13 -14.34 -6.88
N PRO A 43 7.13 -13.03 -7.19
CA PRO A 43 7.68 -12.01 -6.28
C PRO A 43 6.96 -11.87 -4.94
N HIS A 44 5.64 -12.05 -4.92
CA HIS A 44 4.78 -11.90 -3.74
C HIS A 44 5.06 -10.63 -2.92
N PRO A 45 4.91 -9.42 -3.51
CA PRO A 45 5.22 -8.17 -2.80
C PRO A 45 4.45 -8.00 -1.50
N GLU A 46 3.21 -8.48 -1.45
CA GLU A 46 2.34 -8.40 -0.27
C GLU A 46 2.90 -9.21 0.91
N ALA A 47 3.48 -10.38 0.63
CA ALA A 47 4.12 -11.19 1.65
C ALA A 47 5.38 -10.50 2.19
N LEU A 48 6.14 -9.83 1.32
CA LEU A 48 7.31 -9.04 1.73
C LEU A 48 6.91 -7.79 2.54
N ASP A 49 5.77 -7.16 2.25
CA ASP A 49 5.26 -6.04 3.05
C ASP A 49 4.99 -6.44 4.50
N PHE A 50 4.37 -7.60 4.72
CA PHE A 50 4.19 -8.11 6.08
C PHE A 50 5.53 -8.50 6.72
N ALA A 51 6.43 -9.12 5.96
CA ALA A 51 7.74 -9.50 6.47
C ALA A 51 8.58 -8.27 6.90
N LEU A 52 8.51 -7.17 6.16
CA LEU A 52 9.14 -5.88 6.49
C LEU A 52 8.55 -5.29 7.77
N LEU A 53 7.23 -5.23 7.85
CA LEU A 53 6.52 -4.78 9.05
C LEU A 53 6.92 -5.62 10.28
N TRP A 54 6.92 -6.94 10.14
CA TRP A 54 7.19 -7.85 11.24
C TRP A 54 8.66 -7.84 11.67
N ALA A 55 9.58 -7.71 10.70
CA ALA A 55 11.02 -7.53 10.96
C ALA A 55 11.32 -6.25 11.74
N GLU A 56 10.65 -5.16 11.38
CA GLU A 56 10.79 -3.86 12.07
C GLU A 56 10.20 -3.94 13.46
N LYS A 57 8.95 -4.37 13.59
CA LYS A 57 8.21 -4.40 14.85
C LYS A 57 8.82 -5.31 15.90
N THR A 58 9.27 -6.50 15.51
CA THR A 58 9.72 -7.54 16.45
C THR A 58 11.24 -7.64 16.58
N GLY A 59 11.98 -7.04 15.64
CA GLY A 59 13.42 -7.25 15.52
C GLY A 59 13.81 -8.70 15.19
N ASN A 60 12.85 -9.58 14.85
CA ASN A 60 13.09 -11.00 14.62
C ASN A 60 14.05 -11.22 13.44
N PRO A 61 15.22 -11.84 13.67
CA PRO A 61 16.24 -12.03 12.65
C PRO A 61 15.76 -12.93 11.49
N ALA A 62 14.86 -13.86 11.73
CA ALA A 62 14.32 -14.72 10.67
C ALA A 62 13.53 -13.91 9.63
N PHE A 63 12.74 -12.90 10.06
CA PHE A 63 12.04 -12.02 9.10
C PHE A 63 12.98 -11.06 8.38
N ARG A 64 14.04 -10.60 9.05
CA ARG A 64 15.10 -9.85 8.36
C ARG A 64 15.75 -10.71 7.27
N GLU A 65 15.99 -11.99 7.52
CA GLU A 65 16.50 -12.95 6.52
C GLU A 65 15.50 -13.16 5.40
N VAL A 66 14.20 -13.39 5.69
CA VAL A 66 13.14 -13.51 4.66
C VAL A 66 13.21 -12.36 3.67
N VAL A 67 13.22 -11.12 4.15
CA VAL A 67 13.26 -9.93 3.29
C VAL A 67 14.57 -9.85 2.51
N GLN A 68 15.70 -9.88 3.21
CA GLN A 68 17.01 -9.67 2.58
C GLN A 68 17.32 -10.74 1.53
N ARG A 69 17.11 -12.01 1.85
CA ARG A 69 17.37 -13.12 0.95
C ARG A 69 16.44 -13.11 -0.26
N SER A 70 15.14 -12.84 -0.05
CA SER A 70 14.17 -12.80 -1.15
C SER A 70 14.48 -11.67 -2.12
N LEU A 71 14.69 -10.44 -1.61
CA LEU A 71 14.99 -9.30 -2.47
C LEU A 71 16.35 -9.44 -3.17
N THR A 72 17.38 -9.96 -2.48
CA THR A 72 18.68 -10.24 -3.11
C THR A 72 18.55 -11.29 -4.23
N ALA A 73 17.83 -12.39 -3.97
CA ALA A 73 17.65 -13.45 -4.97
C ALA A 73 16.86 -12.97 -6.21
N MET A 74 15.88 -12.09 -6.04
CA MET A 74 15.15 -11.47 -7.16
C MET A 74 16.04 -10.52 -7.98
N ALA A 75 16.90 -9.75 -7.32
CA ALA A 75 17.78 -8.77 -7.98
C ALA A 75 18.98 -9.41 -8.69
N GLU A 76 19.56 -10.46 -8.10
CA GLU A 76 20.73 -11.17 -8.64
C GLU A 76 20.35 -12.34 -9.56
N GLY A 77 19.10 -12.81 -9.46
CA GLY A 77 18.52 -13.82 -10.33
C GLY A 77 18.11 -13.25 -11.69
N ALA A 78 17.37 -14.03 -12.46
CA ALA A 78 16.88 -13.62 -13.77
C ALA A 78 15.51 -12.90 -13.71
N LEU A 79 14.98 -12.60 -12.52
CA LEU A 79 13.71 -11.88 -12.41
C LEU A 79 13.84 -10.39 -12.73
N LEU A 80 14.95 -9.75 -12.37
CA LEU A 80 15.24 -8.36 -12.72
C LEU A 80 15.91 -8.30 -14.11
N ASP A 81 15.36 -7.51 -15.03
CA ASP A 81 16.05 -7.24 -16.29
C ASP A 81 17.33 -6.42 -16.04
N PRO A 82 18.51 -6.99 -16.33
CA PRO A 82 19.77 -6.33 -16.03
C PRO A 82 20.05 -5.12 -16.93
N VAL A 83 19.39 -5.01 -18.09
CA VAL A 83 19.62 -3.96 -19.09
C VAL A 83 18.70 -2.76 -18.84
N GLU A 84 17.41 -2.93 -19.07
CA GLU A 84 16.43 -1.83 -19.01
C GLU A 84 15.84 -1.62 -17.60
N GLY A 85 16.03 -2.58 -16.72
CA GLY A 85 15.37 -2.60 -15.42
C GLY A 85 13.94 -3.14 -15.49
N GLY A 86 13.24 -3.01 -14.36
CA GLY A 86 11.94 -3.63 -14.19
C GLY A 86 12.03 -5.14 -14.00
N PHE A 87 11.00 -5.69 -13.38
CA PHE A 87 10.91 -7.09 -13.01
C PHE A 87 10.02 -7.85 -13.99
N PHE A 88 10.44 -9.01 -14.40
CA PHE A 88 9.62 -9.98 -15.11
C PHE A 88 8.53 -10.54 -14.19
N ARG A 89 7.52 -11.19 -14.77
CA ARG A 89 6.33 -11.62 -14.05
C ARG A 89 6.62 -12.67 -12.98
N TYR A 90 7.41 -13.69 -13.31
CA TYR A 90 7.83 -14.78 -12.41
C TYR A 90 9.00 -15.57 -13.02
N CYS A 91 9.62 -16.46 -12.24
CA CYS A 91 10.57 -17.44 -12.74
C CYS A 91 9.98 -18.85 -12.66
N ALA A 92 10.16 -19.64 -13.74
CA ALA A 92 9.67 -21.01 -13.81
C ALA A 92 10.46 -21.98 -12.90
N THR A 93 11.68 -21.60 -12.52
CA THR A 93 12.55 -22.42 -11.67
C THR A 93 12.71 -21.84 -10.27
N ARG A 94 12.92 -22.73 -9.28
CA ARG A 94 13.09 -22.40 -7.87
C ARG A 94 14.25 -21.44 -7.59
N ASP A 95 15.28 -21.46 -8.40
CA ASP A 95 16.51 -20.69 -8.27
C ASP A 95 16.49 -19.33 -8.98
N TRP A 96 15.33 -18.86 -9.41
CA TRP A 96 15.11 -17.58 -10.09
C TRP A 96 15.84 -17.45 -11.44
N ARG A 97 16.00 -18.54 -12.23
CA ARG A 97 16.83 -18.54 -13.46
C ARG A 97 16.06 -18.48 -14.76
N GLN A 98 14.82 -18.93 -14.81
CA GLN A 98 14.02 -18.97 -16.04
C GLN A 98 12.85 -18.01 -15.94
N PRO A 99 13.03 -16.73 -16.33
CA PRO A 99 11.97 -15.73 -16.22
C PRO A 99 10.92 -15.92 -17.30
N TRP A 100 9.68 -15.60 -16.95
CA TRP A 100 8.61 -15.31 -17.89
C TRP A 100 8.65 -13.81 -18.17
N THR A 101 9.05 -13.42 -19.39
CA THR A 101 9.58 -12.09 -19.69
C THR A 101 8.54 -10.97 -19.84
N GLU A 102 7.26 -11.24 -19.59
CA GLU A 102 6.23 -10.21 -19.41
C GLU A 102 6.51 -9.34 -18.19
N LYS A 103 6.32 -8.02 -18.30
CA LYS A 103 6.52 -7.07 -17.20
C LYS A 103 5.22 -6.36 -16.87
N LEU A 104 4.59 -6.75 -15.75
CA LEU A 104 3.33 -6.19 -15.29
C LEU A 104 3.57 -4.95 -14.42
N LEU A 105 2.79 -3.89 -14.61
CA LEU A 105 2.87 -2.65 -13.84
C LEU A 105 2.68 -2.91 -12.33
N GLU A 106 1.75 -3.78 -11.96
CA GLU A 106 1.48 -4.12 -10.56
C GLU A 106 2.68 -4.76 -9.86
N THR A 107 3.40 -5.65 -10.55
CA THR A 107 4.64 -6.25 -10.04
C THR A 107 5.71 -5.19 -9.80
N GLN A 108 5.86 -4.24 -10.73
CA GLN A 108 6.82 -3.14 -10.57
C GLN A 108 6.47 -2.29 -9.35
N ALA A 109 5.21 -1.89 -9.20
CA ALA A 109 4.75 -1.05 -8.10
C ALA A 109 4.97 -1.72 -6.73
N GLY A 110 4.63 -3.00 -6.60
CA GLY A 110 4.81 -3.75 -5.38
C GLY A 110 6.28 -3.89 -4.99
N LEU A 111 7.13 -4.33 -5.93
CA LEU A 111 8.56 -4.50 -5.67
C LEU A 111 9.27 -3.16 -5.45
N LEU A 112 8.94 -2.10 -6.19
CA LEU A 112 9.49 -0.76 -5.94
C LEU A 112 9.28 -0.37 -4.47
N ARG A 113 8.07 -0.56 -3.93
CA ARG A 113 7.77 -0.28 -2.53
C ARG A 113 8.60 -1.15 -1.59
N ASN A 114 8.68 -2.46 -1.84
CA ASN A 114 9.45 -3.38 -1.00
C ASN A 114 10.94 -3.01 -0.95
N TYR A 115 11.57 -2.69 -2.08
CA TYR A 115 12.98 -2.29 -2.13
C TYR A 115 13.24 -0.95 -1.43
N LEU A 116 12.33 0.02 -1.54
CA LEU A 116 12.41 1.29 -0.83
C LEU A 116 12.31 1.09 0.69
N GLU A 117 11.35 0.30 1.15
CA GLU A 117 11.17 0.01 2.59
C GLU A 117 12.32 -0.82 3.16
N ALA A 118 12.79 -1.81 2.42
CA ALA A 118 13.96 -2.58 2.80
C ALA A 118 15.22 -1.71 2.88
N TRP A 119 15.40 -0.76 1.95
CA TRP A 119 16.49 0.21 2.04
C TRP A 119 16.37 1.09 3.29
N GLN A 120 15.19 1.60 3.60
CA GLN A 120 14.97 2.38 4.82
C GLN A 120 15.27 1.58 6.09
N LEU A 121 14.91 0.29 6.12
CA LEU A 121 15.08 -0.59 7.28
C LEU A 121 16.54 -1.08 7.46
N PHE A 122 17.23 -1.38 6.35
CA PHE A 122 18.56 -2.05 6.40
C PHE A 122 19.72 -1.13 6.01
N GLY A 123 19.47 0.02 5.37
CA GLY A 123 20.50 0.97 4.93
C GLY A 123 21.39 0.48 3.78
N ARG A 124 21.02 -0.61 3.08
CA ARG A 124 21.85 -1.22 2.02
C ARG A 124 21.62 -0.52 0.68
N ASP A 125 22.66 0.09 0.13
CA ASP A 125 22.62 0.89 -1.11
C ASP A 125 22.21 0.08 -2.35
N GLU A 126 22.48 -1.24 -2.36
CA GLU A 126 22.06 -2.12 -3.45
C GLU A 126 20.53 -2.13 -3.61
N LEU A 127 19.78 -2.12 -2.49
CA LEU A 127 18.32 -2.07 -2.51
C LEU A 127 17.82 -0.76 -3.12
N ARG A 128 18.46 0.37 -2.78
CA ARG A 128 18.15 1.67 -3.36
C ARG A 128 18.38 1.69 -4.88
N LYS A 129 19.49 1.15 -5.34
CA LYS A 129 19.82 1.07 -6.77
C LYS A 129 18.78 0.28 -7.56
N VAL A 130 18.32 -0.85 -7.01
CA VAL A 130 17.26 -1.65 -7.64
C VAL A 130 15.93 -0.86 -7.67
N ALA A 131 15.56 -0.19 -6.57
CA ALA A 131 14.38 0.67 -6.55
C ALA A 131 14.44 1.77 -7.61
N GLN A 132 15.58 2.48 -7.72
CA GLN A 132 15.79 3.53 -8.71
C GLN A 132 15.72 2.99 -10.15
N LYS A 133 16.30 1.81 -10.41
CA LYS A 133 16.23 1.16 -11.71
C LYS A 133 14.81 0.75 -12.08
N THR A 134 14.03 0.25 -11.11
CA THR A 134 12.61 -0.09 -11.31
C THR A 134 11.78 1.17 -11.56
N LEU A 135 11.99 2.23 -10.78
CA LEU A 135 11.34 3.53 -10.97
C LEU A 135 11.59 4.08 -12.38
N SER A 136 12.86 4.07 -12.82
CA SER A 136 13.25 4.51 -14.16
C SER A 136 12.58 3.69 -15.27
N TYR A 137 12.52 2.37 -15.12
CA TYR A 137 11.82 1.51 -16.09
C TYR A 137 10.34 1.87 -16.20
N VAL A 138 9.62 1.98 -15.08
CA VAL A 138 8.19 2.32 -15.07
C VAL A 138 7.95 3.68 -15.72
N GLU A 139 8.80 4.65 -15.44
CA GLU A 139 8.72 5.99 -16.00
C GLU A 139 8.91 6.01 -17.52
N HIS A 140 9.92 5.32 -18.04
CA HIS A 140 10.28 5.41 -19.46
C HIS A 140 9.52 4.43 -20.34
N ALA A 141 9.20 3.23 -19.82
CA ALA A 141 8.58 2.18 -20.62
C ALA A 141 7.05 2.14 -20.51
N LEU A 142 6.49 2.42 -19.34
CA LEU A 142 5.07 2.19 -19.08
C LEU A 142 4.23 3.46 -18.93
N ARG A 143 4.86 4.66 -18.88
CA ARG A 143 4.11 5.89 -18.72
C ARG A 143 3.47 6.33 -20.05
N ASP A 144 2.21 6.68 -20.01
CA ASP A 144 1.51 7.35 -21.12
C ASP A 144 1.87 8.85 -21.12
N PRO A 145 2.60 9.35 -22.12
CA PRO A 145 2.98 10.76 -22.17
C PRO A 145 1.78 11.71 -22.39
N ALA A 146 0.68 11.20 -22.93
CA ALA A 146 -0.50 12.02 -23.21
C ALA A 146 -1.34 12.29 -21.97
N THR A 147 -1.48 11.30 -21.08
CA THR A 147 -2.33 11.41 -19.89
C THR A 147 -1.56 11.51 -18.59
N GLY A 148 -0.28 11.10 -18.58
CA GLY A 148 0.53 10.99 -17.39
C GLY A 148 0.23 9.76 -16.51
N ALA A 149 -0.73 8.93 -16.90
CA ALA A 149 -1.01 7.65 -16.26
C ALA A 149 0.00 6.57 -16.70
N TRP A 150 -0.16 5.35 -16.22
CA TRP A 150 0.68 4.21 -16.60
C TRP A 150 -0.16 3.10 -17.22
N PHE A 151 0.38 2.51 -18.27
CA PHE A 151 -0.16 1.34 -18.95
C PHE A 151 0.02 0.07 -18.13
N ALA A 152 -0.84 -0.94 -18.38
CA ALA A 152 -0.92 -2.15 -17.57
C ALA A 152 0.36 -3.01 -17.56
N GLY A 153 1.17 -2.97 -18.64
CA GLY A 153 2.40 -3.73 -18.71
C GLY A 153 3.01 -3.78 -20.10
N GLN A 154 4.10 -4.53 -20.21
CA GLN A 154 4.83 -4.79 -21.45
C GLN A 154 4.84 -6.28 -21.74
N GLU A 155 4.58 -6.66 -22.99
CA GLU A 155 4.58 -8.05 -23.44
C GLU A 155 5.94 -8.72 -23.28
N GLY A 156 5.93 -10.03 -23.13
CA GLY A 156 7.15 -10.83 -23.09
C GLY A 156 7.72 -11.05 -24.49
N ASP A 157 9.04 -11.03 -24.60
CA ASP A 157 9.80 -11.43 -25.79
C ASP A 157 11.17 -11.98 -25.35
N ASP A 158 11.25 -13.30 -25.24
CA ASP A 158 12.47 -13.97 -24.78
C ASP A 158 13.66 -13.67 -25.70
N GLY A 159 13.41 -13.53 -27.01
CA GLY A 159 14.45 -13.21 -27.99
C GLY A 159 15.01 -11.80 -27.81
N TYR A 160 14.16 -10.83 -27.49
CA TYR A 160 14.57 -9.45 -27.22
C TYR A 160 15.31 -9.37 -25.87
N TYR A 161 14.75 -9.94 -24.82
CA TYR A 161 15.33 -9.82 -23.48
C TYR A 161 16.62 -10.62 -23.26
N ALA A 162 16.90 -11.61 -24.13
CA ALA A 162 18.19 -12.29 -24.15
C ALA A 162 19.33 -11.46 -24.77
N LEU A 163 19.02 -10.35 -25.46
CA LEU A 163 20.00 -9.52 -26.10
C LEU A 163 20.75 -8.59 -25.11
N PRO A 164 22.05 -8.36 -25.31
CA PRO A 164 22.78 -7.34 -24.57
C PRO A 164 22.34 -5.93 -24.99
N GLU A 165 22.62 -4.93 -24.16
CA GLU A 165 22.18 -3.54 -24.31
C GLU A 165 22.38 -2.97 -25.75
N ARG A 166 23.60 -3.13 -26.30
CA ARG A 166 23.94 -2.63 -27.66
C ARG A 166 23.03 -3.20 -28.76
N GLN A 167 22.60 -4.46 -28.61
CA GLN A 167 21.77 -5.12 -29.62
C GLN A 167 20.28 -4.78 -29.42
N ARG A 168 19.87 -4.47 -28.19
CA ARG A 168 18.50 -3.99 -27.93
C ARG A 168 18.27 -2.60 -28.50
N ALA A 169 19.29 -1.71 -28.49
CA ALA A 169 19.20 -0.36 -29.02
C ALA A 169 18.77 -0.31 -30.51
N ASP A 170 19.14 -1.36 -31.27
CA ASP A 170 18.81 -1.49 -32.71
C ASP A 170 17.51 -2.27 -32.95
N ARG A 171 16.79 -2.66 -31.89
CA ARG A 171 15.54 -3.44 -31.98
C ARG A 171 14.35 -2.66 -31.45
N LYS A 172 13.18 -2.93 -32.05
CA LYS A 172 11.94 -2.44 -31.48
C LYS A 172 11.67 -3.19 -30.16
N PRO A 173 11.41 -2.46 -29.05
CA PRO A 173 11.06 -3.11 -27.80
C PRO A 173 9.72 -3.84 -27.88
N PRO A 174 9.46 -4.83 -26.99
CA PRO A 174 8.18 -5.50 -26.91
C PRO A 174 7.03 -4.51 -26.72
N ARG A 175 5.84 -4.87 -27.22
CA ARG A 175 4.68 -4.00 -27.20
C ARG A 175 4.24 -3.70 -25.77
N VAL A 176 3.90 -2.45 -25.52
CA VAL A 176 3.23 -2.02 -24.27
C VAL A 176 1.72 -2.16 -24.47
N ASP A 177 1.05 -2.77 -23.52
CA ASP A 177 -0.43 -2.86 -23.50
C ASP A 177 -1.01 -1.50 -23.11
N PRO A 178 -1.73 -0.81 -24.00
CA PRO A 178 -2.24 0.54 -23.75
C PRO A 178 -3.44 0.60 -22.80
N LEU A 179 -3.81 -0.51 -22.18
CA LEU A 179 -4.85 -0.55 -21.15
C LEU A 179 -4.38 0.20 -19.91
N ILE A 180 -5.23 1.08 -19.36
CA ILE A 180 -5.03 1.71 -18.07
C ILE A 180 -6.04 1.09 -17.10
N ALA A 181 -5.56 0.24 -16.19
CA ALA A 181 -6.37 -0.45 -15.19
C ALA A 181 -6.22 0.20 -13.82
N THR A 182 -7.32 0.34 -13.09
CA THR A 182 -7.38 1.08 -11.82
C THR A 182 -6.48 0.48 -10.75
N ARG A 183 -6.49 -0.83 -10.56
CA ARG A 183 -5.69 -1.50 -9.52
C ARG A 183 -4.17 -1.28 -9.72
N PRO A 184 -3.55 -1.62 -10.86
CA PRO A 184 -2.12 -1.39 -11.06
C PRO A 184 -1.76 0.10 -11.11
N LEU A 185 -2.61 0.97 -11.68
CA LEU A 185 -2.41 2.42 -11.65
C LEU A 185 -2.35 2.95 -10.21
N ALA A 186 -3.32 2.61 -9.38
CA ALA A 186 -3.40 3.05 -7.98
C ALA A 186 -2.23 2.52 -7.13
N ALA A 187 -1.79 1.28 -7.38
CA ALA A 187 -0.60 0.71 -6.74
C ALA A 187 0.67 1.50 -7.13
N THR A 188 0.78 1.88 -8.41
CA THR A 188 1.91 2.67 -8.93
C THR A 188 1.91 4.10 -8.39
N ILE A 189 0.76 4.77 -8.33
CA ILE A 189 0.61 6.07 -7.67
C ILE A 189 1.16 6.01 -6.25
N SER A 190 0.77 4.99 -5.48
CA SER A 190 1.23 4.78 -4.10
C SER A 190 2.75 4.56 -4.02
N ALA A 191 3.33 3.77 -4.93
CA ALA A 191 4.75 3.49 -4.98
C ALA A 191 5.58 4.74 -5.37
N PHE A 192 5.07 5.56 -6.30
CA PHE A 192 5.74 6.80 -6.72
C PHE A 192 5.70 7.88 -5.63
N PHE A 193 4.61 8.04 -4.91
CA PHE A 193 4.58 8.92 -3.72
C PHE A 193 5.60 8.46 -2.68
N LYS A 194 5.69 7.15 -2.42
CA LYS A 194 6.71 6.60 -1.52
C LYS A 194 8.12 6.88 -2.03
N ALA A 195 8.37 6.67 -3.33
CA ALA A 195 9.68 6.94 -3.96
C ALA A 195 10.05 8.41 -3.83
N GLY A 196 9.15 9.33 -4.14
CA GLY A 196 9.36 10.76 -3.99
C GLY A 196 9.79 11.15 -2.57
N ALA A 197 9.06 10.67 -1.56
CA ALA A 197 9.34 10.98 -0.17
C ALA A 197 10.66 10.37 0.34
N VAL A 198 10.96 9.13 -0.07
CA VAL A 198 12.10 8.36 0.46
C VAL A 198 13.40 8.69 -0.26
N LEU A 199 13.35 8.88 -1.59
CA LEU A 199 14.51 9.23 -2.41
C LEU A 199 14.77 10.74 -2.48
N GLY A 200 13.80 11.57 -2.07
CA GLY A 200 13.83 13.02 -2.29
C GLY A 200 13.65 13.37 -3.77
N ASP A 201 12.85 12.59 -4.50
CA ASP A 201 12.58 12.77 -5.94
C ASP A 201 11.24 13.52 -6.14
N ASP A 202 11.33 14.83 -6.27
CA ASP A 202 10.16 15.67 -6.53
C ASP A 202 9.48 15.31 -7.85
N GLY A 203 10.24 14.85 -8.85
CA GLY A 203 9.71 14.38 -10.11
C GLY A 203 8.78 13.16 -9.93
N ALA A 204 9.16 12.19 -9.12
CA ALA A 204 8.31 11.04 -8.79
C ALA A 204 7.01 11.48 -8.10
N THR A 205 7.10 12.45 -7.17
CA THR A 205 5.92 13.04 -6.53
C THR A 205 5.00 13.73 -7.53
N GLN A 206 5.53 14.52 -8.45
CA GLN A 206 4.74 15.22 -9.47
C GLN A 206 4.05 14.23 -10.43
N ARG A 207 4.72 13.16 -10.83
CA ARG A 207 4.12 12.10 -11.66
C ARG A 207 2.98 11.38 -10.93
N ALA A 208 3.18 11.08 -9.65
CA ALA A 208 2.12 10.50 -8.81
C ALA A 208 0.89 11.43 -8.72
N LEU A 209 1.11 12.75 -8.58
CA LEU A 209 0.02 13.74 -8.58
C LEU A 209 -0.74 13.76 -9.90
N GLN A 210 -0.05 13.82 -11.05
CA GLN A 210 -0.68 13.78 -12.37
C GLN A 210 -1.51 12.51 -12.56
N ALA A 211 -0.96 11.36 -12.20
CA ALA A 211 -1.68 10.09 -12.28
C ALA A 211 -2.86 10.02 -11.30
N THR A 212 -2.77 10.68 -10.14
CA THR A 212 -3.88 10.80 -9.18
C THR A 212 -5.01 11.65 -9.75
N ASP A 213 -4.70 12.77 -10.40
CA ASP A 213 -5.70 13.59 -11.09
C ASP A 213 -6.39 12.78 -12.20
N PHE A 214 -5.62 12.03 -13.01
CA PHE A 214 -6.18 11.11 -13.99
C PHE A 214 -7.11 10.06 -13.37
N LEU A 215 -6.68 9.41 -12.28
CA LEU A 215 -7.50 8.42 -11.56
C LEU A 215 -8.84 9.03 -11.13
N VAL A 216 -8.81 10.22 -10.52
CA VAL A 216 -10.02 10.89 -10.02
C VAL A 216 -10.94 11.34 -11.16
N GLU A 217 -10.40 11.92 -12.21
CA GLU A 217 -11.18 12.51 -13.31
C GLU A 217 -11.70 11.46 -14.30
N ARG A 218 -10.92 10.41 -14.56
CA ARG A 218 -11.22 9.45 -15.62
C ARG A 218 -11.74 8.11 -15.12
N LEU A 219 -11.29 7.64 -13.96
CA LEU A 219 -11.63 6.31 -13.46
C LEU A 219 -12.61 6.32 -12.28
N ILE A 220 -12.84 7.46 -11.62
CA ILE A 220 -13.79 7.54 -10.50
C ILE A 220 -15.05 8.29 -10.96
N SER A 221 -16.22 7.72 -10.66
CA SER A 221 -17.53 8.35 -10.83
C SER A 221 -18.16 8.57 -9.46
N ARG A 222 -18.32 9.83 -9.04
CA ARG A 222 -18.86 10.21 -7.73
C ARG A 222 -20.22 9.54 -7.47
N GLY A 223 -20.39 8.96 -6.30
CA GLY A 223 -21.58 8.23 -5.88
C GLY A 223 -21.79 6.87 -6.58
N LYS A 224 -20.91 6.48 -7.52
CA LYS A 224 -21.02 5.21 -8.27
C LYS A 224 -19.79 4.33 -8.12
N GLY A 225 -18.64 4.91 -7.75
CA GLY A 225 -17.38 4.20 -7.53
C GLY A 225 -16.39 4.30 -8.69
N ALA A 226 -15.34 3.47 -8.62
CA ALA A 226 -14.27 3.41 -9.60
C ALA A 226 -14.58 2.38 -10.71
N TYR A 227 -14.19 2.71 -11.94
CA TYR A 227 -14.16 1.78 -13.07
C TYR A 227 -12.94 0.87 -12.96
N HIS A 228 -13.05 -0.35 -13.51
CA HIS A 228 -11.95 -1.29 -13.57
C HIS A 228 -10.81 -0.83 -14.47
N SER A 229 -11.16 -0.29 -15.63
CA SER A 229 -10.18 0.17 -16.60
C SER A 229 -10.75 1.22 -17.55
N CYS A 230 -9.86 1.88 -18.26
CA CYS A 230 -10.18 2.65 -19.46
C CYS A 230 -9.13 2.41 -20.54
N THR A 231 -9.56 2.61 -21.79
CA THR A 231 -8.69 2.62 -22.97
C THR A 231 -8.18 4.04 -23.24
N ALA A 232 -7.17 4.17 -24.09
CA ALA A 232 -6.56 5.46 -24.42
C ALA A 232 -7.56 6.47 -25.02
N ASP A 233 -8.61 5.99 -25.72
CA ASP A 233 -9.72 6.81 -26.23
C ASP A 233 -10.77 7.18 -25.18
N GLY A 234 -10.55 6.80 -23.91
CA GLY A 234 -11.39 7.15 -22.77
C GLY A 234 -12.61 6.26 -22.55
N ASN A 235 -12.73 5.13 -23.26
CA ASN A 235 -13.81 4.18 -23.02
C ASN A 235 -13.58 3.45 -21.69
N ARG A 236 -14.51 3.60 -20.73
CA ARG A 236 -14.46 3.03 -19.38
C ARG A 236 -15.18 1.69 -19.32
N GLN A 237 -14.61 0.74 -18.59
CA GLN A 237 -15.12 -0.63 -18.51
C GLN A 237 -15.32 -1.05 -17.07
N ILE A 238 -16.37 -1.82 -16.82
CA ILE A 238 -16.74 -2.45 -15.55
C ILE A 238 -16.66 -1.47 -14.38
N LEU A 239 -17.80 -1.14 -13.81
CA LEU A 239 -17.91 -0.19 -12.70
C LEU A 239 -18.14 -0.91 -11.38
N GLY A 240 -17.40 -0.52 -10.36
CA GLY A 240 -17.76 -0.79 -8.98
C GLY A 240 -17.23 -2.12 -8.42
N LEU A 241 -16.17 -2.75 -8.97
CA LEU A 241 -15.52 -3.90 -8.32
C LEU A 241 -14.88 -3.50 -6.99
N VAL A 242 -14.93 -4.39 -5.99
CA VAL A 242 -14.36 -4.16 -4.64
C VAL A 242 -12.88 -3.78 -4.74
N ALA A 243 -12.10 -4.54 -5.48
CA ALA A 243 -10.67 -4.29 -5.66
C ALA A 243 -10.38 -2.87 -6.13
N ASP A 244 -11.09 -2.38 -7.15
CA ASP A 244 -10.85 -1.06 -7.74
C ASP A 244 -11.15 0.07 -6.74
N GLN A 245 -12.22 -0.06 -5.95
CA GLN A 245 -12.55 0.91 -4.91
C GLN A 245 -11.46 0.96 -3.84
N VAL A 246 -11.01 -0.21 -3.40
CA VAL A 246 -10.01 -0.33 -2.32
C VAL A 246 -8.67 0.23 -2.76
N PHE A 247 -8.18 -0.14 -3.94
CA PHE A 247 -6.91 0.36 -4.44
C PHE A 247 -6.95 1.87 -4.74
N ALA A 248 -8.05 2.37 -5.32
CA ALA A 248 -8.26 3.81 -5.53
C ALA A 248 -8.26 4.58 -4.19
N ALA A 249 -9.02 4.12 -3.19
CA ALA A 249 -9.04 4.75 -1.88
C ALA A 249 -7.64 4.78 -1.22
N ARG A 250 -6.87 3.69 -1.31
CA ARG A 250 -5.49 3.64 -0.79
C ARG A 250 -4.57 4.62 -1.49
N ALA A 251 -4.63 4.73 -2.82
CA ALA A 251 -3.84 5.71 -3.57
C ALA A 251 -4.17 7.14 -3.15
N LEU A 252 -5.44 7.46 -2.95
CA LEU A 252 -5.88 8.78 -2.48
C LEU A 252 -5.43 9.07 -1.05
N LEU A 253 -5.47 8.08 -0.14
CA LEU A 253 -4.91 8.21 1.20
C LEU A 253 -3.39 8.44 1.17
N HIS A 254 -2.67 7.84 0.22
CA HIS A 254 -1.25 8.12 0.03
C HIS A 254 -1.01 9.52 -0.55
N ALA A 255 -1.87 10.02 -1.46
CA ALA A 255 -1.81 11.40 -1.93
C ALA A 255 -2.00 12.41 -0.78
N VAL A 256 -2.91 12.13 0.16
CA VAL A 256 -3.06 12.92 1.40
C VAL A 256 -1.79 12.88 2.23
N GLN A 257 -1.27 11.69 2.49
CA GLN A 257 -0.12 11.49 3.38
C GLN A 257 1.19 12.06 2.81
N PHE A 258 1.48 11.80 1.54
CA PHE A 258 2.78 12.13 0.94
C PHE A 258 2.79 13.49 0.22
N ALA A 259 1.64 13.96 -0.26
CA ALA A 259 1.54 15.25 -0.97
C ALA A 259 0.66 16.29 -0.28
N GLY A 260 -0.05 15.93 0.80
CA GLY A 260 -0.94 16.87 1.51
C GLY A 260 -2.23 17.18 0.75
N CYS A 261 -2.64 16.32 -0.17
CA CYS A 261 -3.82 16.54 -1.01
C CYS A 261 -5.13 16.21 -0.27
N ASN A 262 -5.45 16.94 0.80
CA ASN A 262 -6.61 16.69 1.67
C ASN A 262 -7.96 16.76 0.94
N ARG A 263 -8.04 17.45 -0.22
CA ARG A 263 -9.22 17.43 -1.10
C ARG A 263 -9.69 16.04 -1.50
N HIS A 264 -8.80 15.06 -1.50
CA HIS A 264 -9.14 13.67 -1.87
C HIS A 264 -9.81 12.89 -0.74
N LEU A 265 -9.80 13.37 0.51
CA LEU A 265 -10.50 12.73 1.62
C LEU A 265 -12.00 12.55 1.35
N ALA A 266 -12.64 13.55 0.73
CA ALA A 266 -14.04 13.47 0.33
C ALA A 266 -14.29 12.39 -0.75
N VAL A 267 -13.30 12.11 -1.62
CA VAL A 267 -13.40 11.02 -2.61
C VAL A 267 -13.23 9.66 -1.93
N VAL A 268 -12.36 9.56 -0.94
CA VAL A 268 -12.20 8.35 -0.12
C VAL A 268 -13.50 8.02 0.62
N GLU A 269 -14.16 9.02 1.23
CA GLU A 269 -15.47 8.84 1.88
C GLU A 269 -16.53 8.31 0.91
N ASP A 270 -16.57 8.86 -0.31
CA ASP A 270 -17.49 8.45 -1.38
C ASP A 270 -17.26 6.99 -1.80
N LEU A 271 -16.00 6.59 -2.04
CA LEU A 271 -15.64 5.22 -2.40
C LEU A 271 -16.00 4.22 -1.29
N ILE A 272 -15.74 4.57 -0.02
CA ILE A 272 -16.16 3.74 1.14
C ILE A 272 -17.69 3.65 1.22
N GLY A 273 -18.39 4.76 0.93
CA GLY A 273 -19.85 4.79 0.86
C GLY A 273 -20.41 3.81 -0.17
N VAL A 274 -19.81 3.77 -1.37
CA VAL A 274 -20.18 2.81 -2.43
C VAL A 274 -19.91 1.37 -2.00
N LEU A 275 -18.79 1.10 -1.33
CA LEU A 275 -18.44 -0.24 -0.85
C LEU A 275 -19.44 -0.78 0.17
N ARG A 276 -20.05 0.07 1.00
CA ARG A 276 -21.02 -0.39 2.01
C ARG A 276 -22.20 -1.16 1.44
N ALA A 277 -22.58 -0.89 0.19
CA ALA A 277 -23.62 -1.67 -0.50
C ALA A 277 -23.19 -3.11 -0.85
N LYS A 278 -21.89 -3.42 -0.71
CA LYS A 278 -21.29 -4.74 -0.97
C LYS A 278 -20.88 -5.49 0.29
N GLU A 279 -21.15 -4.91 1.47
CA GLU A 279 -20.94 -5.58 2.75
C GLU A 279 -21.92 -6.74 2.90
N SER A 280 -21.42 -7.95 3.19
CA SER A 280 -22.24 -9.10 3.50
C SER A 280 -22.95 -8.90 4.85
N ALA A 281 -24.27 -8.91 4.85
CA ALA A 281 -25.07 -8.81 6.08
C ALA A 281 -24.88 -10.03 7.00
N GLN A 282 -24.44 -11.17 6.46
CA GLN A 282 -24.28 -12.43 7.20
C GLN A 282 -22.87 -12.58 7.81
N HIS A 283 -21.85 -12.10 7.12
CA HIS A 283 -20.45 -12.39 7.46
C HIS A 283 -19.59 -11.16 7.74
N GLY A 284 -20.01 -9.95 7.29
CA GLY A 284 -19.27 -8.71 7.50
C GLY A 284 -18.09 -8.49 6.53
N GLY A 285 -17.84 -9.40 5.62
CA GLY A 285 -16.87 -9.22 4.51
C GLY A 285 -17.48 -8.54 3.31
N PHE A 286 -16.66 -8.17 2.33
CA PHE A 286 -17.06 -7.49 1.10
C PHE A 286 -16.86 -8.40 -0.10
N SER A 287 -17.85 -8.46 -0.99
CA SER A 287 -17.86 -9.30 -2.18
C SER A 287 -18.46 -8.59 -3.38
N ASP A 288 -17.97 -8.93 -4.57
CA ASP A 288 -18.61 -8.52 -5.83
C ASP A 288 -19.84 -9.36 -6.16
N VAL A 289 -20.07 -10.45 -5.45
CA VAL A 289 -21.23 -11.33 -5.57
C VAL A 289 -22.25 -10.99 -4.50
N ARG A 290 -23.50 -10.74 -4.89
CA ARG A 290 -24.58 -10.41 -3.95
C ARG A 290 -25.01 -11.63 -3.13
N ASP A 291 -25.43 -11.40 -1.89
CA ASP A 291 -25.89 -12.44 -0.96
C ASP A 291 -27.14 -13.21 -1.43
N ASP A 292 -27.95 -12.60 -2.27
CA ASP A 292 -29.21 -13.16 -2.80
C ASP A 292 -29.04 -13.94 -4.12
N ALA A 293 -27.81 -14.09 -4.65
CA ALA A 293 -27.54 -14.82 -5.86
C ALA A 293 -27.74 -16.35 -5.66
N PRO A 294 -28.75 -16.99 -6.31
CA PRO A 294 -29.22 -18.33 -5.92
C PRO A 294 -28.27 -19.49 -6.24
N HIS A 295 -27.27 -19.29 -7.07
CA HIS A 295 -26.39 -20.38 -7.56
C HIS A 295 -24.98 -20.38 -6.99
N PHE A 296 -24.64 -19.52 -6.04
CA PHE A 296 -23.28 -19.31 -5.58
C PHE A 296 -23.03 -19.57 -4.08
N ALA A 297 -23.99 -20.15 -3.35
CA ALA A 297 -23.85 -20.33 -1.90
C ALA A 297 -22.61 -21.15 -1.47
N GLN A 298 -22.19 -22.14 -2.26
CA GLN A 298 -20.94 -22.88 -2.02
C GLN A 298 -19.69 -22.17 -2.55
N SER A 299 -19.85 -21.22 -3.50
CA SER A 299 -18.77 -20.39 -4.06
C SER A 299 -18.50 -19.11 -3.26
N ARG A 300 -19.38 -18.69 -2.34
CA ARG A 300 -19.25 -17.43 -1.60
C ARG A 300 -17.89 -17.26 -0.93
N ARG A 301 -17.40 -18.29 -0.24
CA ARG A 301 -16.08 -18.28 0.40
C ARG A 301 -14.90 -18.13 -0.59
N ARG A 302 -15.11 -18.41 -1.89
CA ARG A 302 -14.10 -18.27 -2.94
C ARG A 302 -14.10 -16.89 -3.62
N HIS A 303 -15.16 -16.09 -3.43
CA HIS A 303 -15.32 -14.78 -4.08
C HIS A 303 -15.07 -13.61 -3.13
N GLU A 304 -15.09 -13.84 -1.83
CA GLU A 304 -14.59 -12.87 -0.84
C GLU A 304 -13.07 -13.01 -0.78
N ALA A 305 -12.38 -12.21 -1.60
CA ALA A 305 -10.93 -12.28 -1.64
C ALA A 305 -10.36 -11.71 -0.34
N LEU A 306 -9.60 -12.53 0.39
CA LEU A 306 -8.94 -12.14 1.64
C LEU A 306 -8.03 -10.93 1.44
N LEU A 307 -7.36 -10.85 0.30
CA LEU A 307 -6.48 -9.74 -0.06
C LEU A 307 -7.25 -8.41 -0.07
N GLU A 308 -8.33 -8.31 -0.84
CA GLU A 308 -9.09 -7.08 -0.99
C GLU A 308 -9.75 -6.66 0.32
N ASN A 309 -10.25 -7.61 1.09
CA ASN A 309 -10.83 -7.34 2.40
C ASN A 309 -9.78 -6.91 3.45
N GLY A 310 -8.59 -7.51 3.42
CA GLY A 310 -7.45 -7.08 4.24
C GLY A 310 -7.02 -5.64 3.91
N LEU A 311 -6.87 -5.34 2.62
CA LEU A 311 -6.53 -4.00 2.14
C LEU A 311 -7.64 -2.97 2.45
N LEU A 312 -8.91 -3.37 2.35
CA LEU A 312 -10.04 -2.52 2.74
C LEU A 312 -10.00 -2.21 4.23
N ALA A 313 -9.80 -3.22 5.07
CA ALA A 313 -9.71 -3.02 6.52
C ALA A 313 -8.55 -2.09 6.88
N GLU A 314 -7.37 -2.24 6.24
CA GLU A 314 -6.26 -1.29 6.41
C GLU A 314 -6.65 0.14 5.98
N ALA A 315 -7.28 0.30 4.82
CA ALA A 315 -7.73 1.61 4.33
C ALA A 315 -8.77 2.26 5.27
N LEU A 316 -9.73 1.49 5.77
CA LEU A 316 -10.72 1.94 6.75
C LEU A 316 -10.06 2.39 8.06
N LEU A 317 -9.10 1.62 8.57
CA LEU A 317 -8.36 1.99 9.79
C LEU A 317 -7.57 3.29 9.58
N ARG A 318 -6.83 3.43 8.47
CA ARG A 318 -6.08 4.65 8.15
C ARG A 318 -7.01 5.85 8.01
N ALA A 319 -8.10 5.69 7.26
CA ALA A 319 -9.10 6.73 7.06
C ALA A 319 -9.82 7.11 8.36
N SER A 320 -10.07 6.16 9.27
CA SER A 320 -10.70 6.45 10.58
C SER A 320 -9.86 7.42 11.41
N TRP A 321 -8.54 7.31 11.35
CA TRP A 321 -7.62 8.22 12.03
C TRP A 321 -7.45 9.56 11.30
N LEU A 322 -7.31 9.55 9.96
CA LEU A 322 -7.09 10.76 9.18
C LEU A 322 -8.32 11.68 9.13
N LEU A 323 -9.52 11.10 9.16
CA LEU A 323 -10.79 11.83 9.10
C LEU A 323 -11.49 11.98 10.45
N ALA A 324 -10.91 11.43 11.54
CA ALA A 324 -11.53 11.36 12.85
C ALA A 324 -12.93 10.69 12.79
N ARG A 325 -13.04 9.56 12.07
CA ARG A 325 -14.28 8.78 11.87
C ARG A 325 -14.21 7.42 12.58
N PRO A 326 -14.54 7.33 13.87
CA PRO A 326 -14.42 6.09 14.65
C PRO A 326 -15.31 4.95 14.13
N GLU A 327 -16.41 5.25 13.45
CA GLU A 327 -17.31 4.27 12.85
C GLU A 327 -16.62 3.39 11.80
N TRP A 328 -15.56 3.88 11.14
CA TRP A 328 -14.81 3.08 10.17
C TRP A 328 -13.89 2.07 10.83
N ARG A 329 -13.45 2.33 12.06
CA ARG A 329 -12.75 1.31 12.85
C ARG A 329 -13.65 0.12 13.13
N SER A 330 -14.92 0.37 13.51
CA SER A 330 -15.91 -0.71 13.73
C SER A 330 -16.22 -1.48 12.45
N LEU A 331 -16.23 -0.81 11.29
CA LEU A 331 -16.40 -1.47 9.99
C LEU A 331 -15.21 -2.35 9.67
N ALA A 332 -13.98 -1.86 9.89
CA ALA A 332 -12.74 -2.64 9.71
C ALA A 332 -12.72 -3.87 10.62
N GLU A 333 -13.14 -3.74 11.89
CA GLU A 333 -13.25 -4.85 12.83
C GLU A 333 -14.17 -5.96 12.31
N ARG A 334 -15.40 -5.61 11.86
CA ARG A 334 -16.31 -6.60 11.27
C ARG A 334 -15.70 -7.29 10.05
N THR A 335 -15.04 -6.51 9.19
CA THR A 335 -14.36 -7.04 8.00
C THR A 335 -13.27 -8.04 8.38
N LEU A 336 -12.43 -7.73 9.37
CA LEU A 336 -11.38 -8.62 9.84
C LEU A 336 -11.93 -9.86 10.55
N CYS A 337 -12.97 -9.70 11.36
CA CYS A 337 -13.65 -10.80 12.05
C CYS A 337 -14.23 -11.82 11.08
N ALA A 338 -14.69 -11.40 9.90
CA ALA A 338 -15.25 -12.28 8.88
C ALA A 338 -14.28 -13.38 8.42
N PHE A 339 -12.98 -13.13 8.50
CA PHE A 339 -11.92 -14.06 8.05
C PHE A 339 -11.15 -14.71 9.20
N ALA A 340 -11.47 -14.40 10.45
CA ALA A 340 -10.70 -14.87 11.62
C ALA A 340 -10.67 -16.40 11.78
N ALA A 341 -11.64 -17.12 11.23
CA ALA A 341 -11.70 -18.58 11.24
C ALA A 341 -11.01 -19.21 10.01
N ASP A 342 -11.15 -18.57 8.85
CA ASP A 342 -10.79 -19.16 7.55
C ASP A 342 -9.42 -18.73 7.02
N TYR A 343 -8.79 -17.67 7.58
CA TYR A 343 -7.49 -17.17 7.09
C TYR A 343 -6.39 -18.24 7.01
N PRO A 344 -6.32 -19.29 7.84
CA PRO A 344 -5.26 -20.31 7.75
C PRO A 344 -5.26 -21.06 6.41
N LEU A 345 -6.40 -21.10 5.71
CA LEU A 345 -6.53 -21.72 4.40
C LEU A 345 -5.72 -21.04 3.30
N TYR A 346 -5.30 -19.79 3.54
CA TYR A 346 -4.60 -18.94 2.55
C TYR A 346 -3.07 -18.97 2.71
N GLY A 347 -2.52 -19.64 3.75
CA GLY A 347 -1.08 -19.73 3.97
C GLY A 347 -0.41 -18.36 4.05
N TYR A 348 0.68 -18.14 3.29
CA TYR A 348 1.38 -16.84 3.25
C TYR A 348 0.62 -15.73 2.49
N HIS A 349 -0.44 -16.03 1.77
CA HIS A 349 -1.33 -15.02 1.15
C HIS A 349 -2.19 -14.27 2.18
N THR A 350 -2.05 -14.60 3.47
CA THR A 350 -2.68 -13.87 4.58
C THR A 350 -1.94 -12.57 4.96
N ALA A 351 -0.88 -12.23 4.27
CA ALA A 351 0.02 -11.14 4.62
C ALA A 351 -0.69 -9.78 4.78
N GLU A 352 -1.50 -9.37 3.80
CA GLU A 352 -2.23 -8.10 3.86
C GLU A 352 -3.32 -8.10 4.94
N TYR A 353 -3.98 -9.24 5.16
CA TYR A 353 -4.86 -9.41 6.29
C TYR A 353 -4.11 -9.24 7.62
N GLY A 354 -2.91 -9.84 7.74
CA GLY A 354 -2.04 -9.69 8.91
C GLY A 354 -1.63 -8.24 9.17
N ARG A 355 -1.33 -7.46 8.13
CA ARG A 355 -1.04 -6.02 8.26
C ARG A 355 -2.22 -5.23 8.80
N ALA A 356 -3.42 -5.52 8.33
CA ALA A 356 -4.63 -4.87 8.82
C ALA A 356 -4.96 -5.29 10.27
N VAL A 357 -4.77 -6.56 10.64
CA VAL A 357 -4.91 -7.06 12.02
C VAL A 357 -3.89 -6.36 12.94
N GLU A 358 -2.65 -6.19 12.49
CA GLU A 358 -1.62 -5.47 13.24
C GLU A 358 -2.03 -4.02 13.50
N LEU A 359 -2.48 -3.32 12.47
CA LEU A 359 -2.92 -1.92 12.57
C LEU A 359 -4.18 -1.76 13.44
N PHE A 360 -5.04 -2.78 13.49
CA PHE A 360 -6.23 -2.79 14.33
C PHE A 360 -5.87 -2.87 15.83
N PHE A 361 -5.00 -3.81 16.20
CA PHE A 361 -4.60 -4.01 17.61
C PHE A 361 -3.54 -3.03 18.09
N HIS A 362 -2.71 -2.50 17.18
CA HIS A 362 -1.68 -1.53 17.50
C HIS A 362 -1.93 -0.24 16.70
N PRO A 363 -2.54 0.78 17.34
CA PRO A 363 -2.90 2.02 16.66
C PRO A 363 -1.72 2.66 15.93
N PRO A 364 -1.95 3.35 14.79
CA PRO A 364 -0.88 4.00 14.06
C PRO A 364 -0.24 5.13 14.89
N GLN A 365 0.99 5.44 14.54
CA GLN A 365 1.61 6.71 14.90
C GLN A 365 1.04 7.79 13.96
N CYS A 366 0.24 8.72 14.50
CA CYS A 366 -0.34 9.83 13.75
C CYS A 366 0.50 11.10 13.94
N LEU A 367 1.01 11.64 12.83
CA LEU A 367 1.75 12.89 12.77
C LEU A 367 0.87 13.96 12.12
N PHE A 368 0.46 14.94 12.91
CA PHE A 368 -0.28 16.11 12.45
C PHE A 368 0.69 17.27 12.31
N VAL A 369 0.93 17.74 11.09
CA VAL A 369 1.80 18.90 10.84
C VAL A 369 0.92 20.09 10.53
N VAL A 370 0.82 21.00 11.48
CA VAL A 370 -0.03 22.21 11.42
C VAL A 370 0.81 23.41 11.01
N GLY A 371 0.35 24.17 10.04
CA GLY A 371 1.01 25.38 9.54
C GLY A 371 0.52 25.79 8.16
N ALA A 372 0.76 27.03 7.76
CA ALA A 372 0.36 27.53 6.46
C ALA A 372 1.10 26.84 5.31
N GLU A 373 0.42 26.61 4.19
CA GLU A 373 1.04 26.07 2.98
C GLU A 373 2.13 27.02 2.47
N GLY A 374 3.31 26.45 2.12
CA GLY A 374 4.49 27.23 1.70
C GLY A 374 5.35 27.78 2.84
N ASP A 375 5.00 27.53 4.11
CA ASP A 375 5.89 27.83 5.23
C ASP A 375 7.06 26.84 5.25
N ALA A 376 8.30 27.37 5.18
CA ALA A 376 9.51 26.55 5.08
C ALA A 376 9.68 25.59 6.25
N ARG A 377 9.30 25.99 7.47
CA ARG A 377 9.39 25.13 8.67
C ARG A 377 8.38 24.00 8.62
N ARG A 378 7.14 24.28 8.17
CA ARG A 378 6.14 23.25 7.93
C ARG A 378 6.63 22.23 6.91
N ASP A 379 7.20 22.72 5.80
CA ASP A 379 7.68 21.84 4.72
C ASP A 379 8.86 20.97 5.17
N GLU A 380 9.77 21.49 5.99
CA GLU A 380 10.83 20.70 6.63
C GLU A 380 10.26 19.62 7.57
N LEU A 381 9.29 19.96 8.43
CA LEU A 381 8.61 18.98 9.30
C LEU A 381 7.93 17.89 8.50
N LEU A 382 7.21 18.24 7.42
CA LEU A 382 6.58 17.29 6.52
C LEU A 382 7.60 16.38 5.81
N ALA A 383 8.69 16.93 5.33
CA ALA A 383 9.75 16.16 4.67
C ALA A 383 10.35 15.13 5.63
N VAL A 384 10.64 15.51 6.86
CA VAL A 384 11.14 14.59 7.91
C VAL A 384 10.08 13.53 8.24
N ALA A 385 8.84 13.94 8.51
CA ALA A 385 7.75 13.04 8.87
C ALA A 385 7.50 11.98 7.76
N ARG A 386 7.54 12.37 6.49
CA ARG A 386 7.31 11.49 5.33
C ARG A 386 8.46 10.53 5.09
N ARG A 387 9.72 11.01 5.18
CA ARG A 387 10.93 10.23 4.91
C ARG A 387 11.28 9.23 6.01
N THR A 388 11.06 9.57 7.29
CA THR A 388 11.39 8.68 8.41
C THR A 388 10.62 7.37 8.30
N TYR A 389 11.32 6.23 8.39
CA TYR A 389 10.69 4.92 8.28
C TYR A 389 9.86 4.61 9.54
N ALA A 390 8.61 4.34 9.37
CA ALA A 390 7.68 3.77 10.34
C ALA A 390 6.48 3.21 9.54
N PRO A 391 6.37 1.89 9.39
CA PRO A 391 5.44 1.28 8.42
C PRO A 391 3.96 1.54 8.70
N SER A 392 3.61 1.75 9.96
CA SER A 392 2.22 2.03 10.37
C SER A 392 1.95 3.50 10.67
N LYS A 393 2.85 4.42 10.30
CA LYS A 393 2.61 5.86 10.50
C LYS A 393 1.55 6.42 9.57
N LEU A 394 0.92 7.49 9.99
CA LEU A 394 0.05 8.37 9.21
C LEU A 394 0.57 9.81 9.32
N VAL A 395 0.59 10.52 8.21
CA VAL A 395 0.98 11.94 8.18
C VAL A 395 -0.18 12.74 7.59
N LEU A 396 -0.63 13.76 8.33
CA LEU A 396 -1.67 14.68 7.89
C LEU A 396 -1.13 16.11 7.97
N ALA A 397 -1.04 16.78 6.83
CA ALA A 397 -0.72 18.19 6.74
C ALA A 397 -2.00 19.00 6.92
N LEU A 398 -2.00 19.99 7.81
CA LEU A 398 -3.16 20.81 8.12
C LEU A 398 -2.81 22.30 7.96
N ASP A 399 -3.46 22.95 7.00
CA ASP A 399 -3.37 24.40 6.83
C ASP A 399 -4.55 25.08 7.55
N PRO A 400 -4.29 25.93 8.56
CA PRO A 400 -5.35 26.59 9.31
C PRO A 400 -6.31 27.43 8.46
N ALA A 401 -5.83 27.94 7.31
CA ALA A 401 -6.66 28.75 6.42
C ALA A 401 -7.57 27.93 5.50
N ARG A 402 -7.29 26.62 5.33
CA ARG A 402 -7.99 25.76 4.35
C ARG A 402 -8.72 24.59 4.98
N GLU A 403 -8.23 24.06 6.09
CA GLU A 403 -8.75 22.84 6.73
C GLU A 403 -9.30 23.08 8.15
N GLU A 404 -10.00 24.18 8.36
CA GLU A 404 -10.57 24.57 9.68
C GLU A 404 -11.41 23.45 10.31
N GLU A 405 -12.30 22.81 9.53
CA GLU A 405 -13.14 21.71 10.03
C GLU A 405 -12.30 20.48 10.42
N LEU A 406 -11.29 20.15 9.63
CA LEU A 406 -10.42 19.00 9.90
C LEU A 406 -9.52 19.25 11.11
N LEU A 407 -9.00 20.47 11.25
CA LEU A 407 -8.29 20.93 12.43
C LEU A 407 -9.14 20.78 13.70
N ALA A 408 -10.37 21.29 13.66
CA ALA A 408 -11.30 21.21 14.79
C ALA A 408 -11.64 19.76 15.16
N ARG A 409 -11.85 18.88 14.17
CA ARG A 409 -12.09 17.45 14.41
C ARG A 409 -10.93 16.77 15.13
N HIS A 410 -9.70 17.20 14.87
CA HIS A 410 -8.49 16.70 15.54
C HIS A 410 -8.15 17.45 16.83
N GLY A 411 -8.94 18.45 17.21
CA GLY A 411 -8.75 19.22 18.44
C GLY A 411 -7.58 20.20 18.37
N PHE A 412 -7.20 20.65 17.17
CA PHE A 412 -6.18 21.69 16.99
C PHE A 412 -6.84 23.05 16.81
N ALA A 413 -6.19 24.08 17.36
CA ALA A 413 -6.46 25.48 17.06
C ALA A 413 -5.46 26.00 16.02
N ALA A 414 -5.76 27.12 15.39
CA ALA A 414 -4.80 27.84 14.57
C ALA A 414 -3.57 28.24 15.42
N ALA A 415 -2.38 27.98 14.90
CA ALA A 415 -1.13 28.27 15.57
C ALA A 415 -0.34 29.35 14.82
N GLU A 416 0.36 30.20 15.56
CA GLU A 416 1.20 31.26 15.01
C GLU A 416 2.46 30.72 14.32
N ARG A 417 2.92 29.53 14.71
CA ARG A 417 4.11 28.87 14.17
C ARG A 417 3.82 27.43 13.82
N PRO A 418 4.41 26.91 12.74
CA PRO A 418 4.26 25.51 12.39
C PRO A 418 4.79 24.55 13.47
N PHE A 419 4.09 23.46 13.68
CA PHE A 419 4.50 22.38 14.58
C PHE A 419 4.06 21.01 14.06
N ALA A 420 4.69 19.96 14.56
CA ALA A 420 4.27 18.57 14.39
C ALA A 420 3.81 18.00 15.73
N CYS A 421 2.58 17.51 15.80
CA CYS A 421 2.04 16.78 16.94
C CYS A 421 2.06 15.30 16.62
N VAL A 422 2.68 14.49 17.47
CA VAL A 422 2.77 13.03 17.33
C VAL A 422 1.84 12.39 18.35
N ARG A 423 0.90 11.54 17.87
CA ARG A 423 -0.07 10.82 18.70
C ARG A 423 -0.02 9.32 18.44
N VAL A 424 -0.31 8.53 19.47
CA VAL A 424 -0.51 7.08 19.39
C VAL A 424 -1.81 6.73 20.13
N GLY A 425 -2.72 6.00 19.46
CA GLY A 425 -4.00 5.62 20.07
C GLY A 425 -4.87 6.81 20.51
N GLY A 426 -4.71 7.97 19.87
CA GLY A 426 -5.41 9.21 20.24
C GLY A 426 -4.69 10.03 21.32
N SER A 427 -3.72 9.47 22.05
CA SER A 427 -2.95 10.17 23.08
C SER A 427 -1.75 10.88 22.48
N GLU A 428 -1.52 12.13 22.88
CA GLU A 428 -0.35 12.89 22.47
C GLU A 428 0.91 12.32 23.13
N VAL A 429 1.94 12.07 22.31
CA VAL A 429 3.28 11.70 22.75
C VAL A 429 4.13 12.95 22.93
N ALA A 430 4.16 13.81 21.93
CA ALA A 430 4.84 15.11 21.98
C ALA A 430 4.38 16.04 20.86
N THR A 431 4.56 17.33 21.06
CA THR A 431 4.50 18.37 20.05
C THR A 431 5.88 18.99 19.88
N VAL A 432 6.35 19.13 18.63
CA VAL A 432 7.67 19.68 18.28
C VAL A 432 7.56 20.68 17.14
N ASP A 433 8.38 21.72 17.20
CA ASP A 433 8.55 22.73 16.15
C ASP A 433 9.91 22.64 15.44
N ASP A 434 10.82 21.80 15.98
CA ASP A 434 12.14 21.54 15.41
C ASP A 434 12.17 20.23 14.62
N PRO A 435 12.36 20.29 13.27
CA PRO A 435 12.45 19.10 12.43
C PRO A 435 13.55 18.13 12.87
N GLY A 436 14.66 18.63 13.46
CA GLY A 436 15.76 17.82 13.92
C GLY A 436 15.38 16.91 15.10
N ARG A 437 14.39 17.29 15.91
CA ARG A 437 13.89 16.51 17.04
C ARG A 437 12.83 15.47 16.66
N LEU A 438 12.16 15.65 15.52
CA LEU A 438 11.03 14.83 15.11
C LEU A 438 11.38 13.32 14.98
N PRO A 439 12.53 12.89 14.43
CA PRO A 439 12.87 11.47 14.34
C PRO A 439 12.96 10.78 15.72
N ALA A 440 13.51 11.46 16.71
CA ALA A 440 13.61 10.91 18.07
C ALA A 440 12.23 10.76 18.74
N VAL A 441 11.33 11.73 18.52
CA VAL A 441 9.94 11.65 19.00
C VAL A 441 9.19 10.52 18.29
N MET A 442 9.37 10.34 16.99
CA MET A 442 8.78 9.24 16.23
C MET A 442 9.26 7.88 16.75
N ALA A 443 10.54 7.72 17.07
CA ALA A 443 11.07 6.49 17.64
C ALA A 443 10.49 6.21 19.03
N ALA A 444 10.32 7.22 19.88
CA ALA A 444 9.66 7.09 21.17
C ALA A 444 8.17 6.69 21.05
N ALA A 445 7.49 7.24 20.05
CA ALA A 445 6.10 6.89 19.75
C ALA A 445 5.94 5.44 19.25
N ASP A 446 6.89 4.93 18.47
CA ASP A 446 6.90 3.51 18.05
C ASP A 446 7.11 2.57 19.24
N ALA A 447 7.99 2.92 20.17
CA ALA A 447 8.19 2.17 21.43
C ALA A 447 6.89 2.16 22.28
N ALA A 448 6.21 3.30 22.40
CA ALA A 448 4.93 3.39 23.08
C ALA A 448 3.83 2.56 22.41
N ARG A 449 3.80 2.54 21.07
CA ARG A 449 2.88 1.75 20.27
C ARG A 449 3.01 0.24 20.53
N SER A 450 4.22 -0.25 20.71
CA SER A 450 4.50 -1.67 20.99
C SER A 450 3.98 -2.13 22.37
N GLY A 451 3.80 -1.21 23.31
CA GLY A 451 3.21 -1.45 24.63
C GLY A 451 1.67 -1.34 24.68
N PHE A 452 1.02 -0.96 23.58
CA PHE A 452 -0.42 -0.82 23.52
C PHE A 452 -1.06 -2.21 23.39
N THR A 453 -1.66 -2.71 24.46
CA THR A 453 -2.60 -3.85 24.41
C THR A 453 -3.99 -3.27 24.30
N ALA A 454 -4.67 -3.54 23.18
CA ALA A 454 -6.04 -3.07 22.90
C ALA A 454 -7.07 -3.69 23.84
#